data_550b82c59d1b87caac3d81e00a77785b
#
_entry.id   550b82c59d1b87caac3d81e00a77785b
#
_cell.length_a   1.000
_cell.length_b   1.000
_cell.length_c   1.000
_cell.angle_alpha   90.00
_cell.angle_beta   90.00
_cell.angle_gamma   90.00
#
_symmetry.space_group_name_H-M   'P 1'
#
loop_
_entity.id
_entity.type
_entity.pdbx_description
1 polymer ?
#
loop_
_entity_poly.entity_id
_entity_poly.type
_entity_poly.pdbx_seq_one_letter_code
_entity_poly.pdbx_strand_id
1 'polypeptide(L)'
;MPVSAVAAVLAAALLHAAWNLVVKSSGDRLVAATSQVVLAALISVPFVILRGIPTEAAAFLAGSAVVQVIYLYALATAYNHADLSFVYPIARGSAPVLIAVSALAGLSEPISGRGWLALALICGGVVAMGLAARSRRGLGWSLLTGLLIATYITIDGRGVAGVDDVIAYTGTLYSATAILLIPVVLTTRGFKKVAETMTREWARHLFAGTAGVGSYGLLLYASRLAPLSLVAAARETAVVFAALGGFLLLGERVGRIRAGAVLVIAAGMVILAVSR
;
A
#
# COMPACT_ATOMS: atom_id res chain seq x y z
N MET A 1 15.35 8.80 10.60
CA MET A 1 14.33 7.92 11.18
C MET A 1 14.95 7.02 12.25
N PRO A 2 14.24 6.65 13.35
CA PRO A 2 14.71 5.62 14.27
C PRO A 2 14.94 4.28 13.57
N VAL A 3 15.89 3.47 14.06
CA VAL A 3 16.21 2.15 13.47
C VAL A 3 14.98 1.22 13.46
N SER A 4 14.17 1.27 14.53
CA SER A 4 12.93 0.50 14.65
C SER A 4 11.91 0.88 13.56
N ALA A 5 11.77 2.16 13.23
CA ALA A 5 10.89 2.61 12.15
C ALA A 5 11.40 2.16 10.77
N VAL A 6 12.73 2.24 10.54
CA VAL A 6 13.34 1.75 9.29
C VAL A 6 13.14 0.24 9.15
N ALA A 7 13.39 -0.54 10.19
CA ALA A 7 13.19 -1.98 10.18
C ALA A 7 11.72 -2.35 9.92
N ALA A 8 10.79 -1.68 10.61
CA ALA A 8 9.36 -1.92 10.44
C ALA A 8 8.90 -1.60 9.01
N VAL A 9 9.33 -0.47 8.43
CA VAL A 9 8.91 -0.10 7.08
C VAL A 9 9.53 -0.97 6.00
N LEU A 10 10.77 -1.45 6.18
CA LEU A 10 11.39 -2.40 5.24
C LEU A 10 10.69 -3.76 5.29
N ALA A 11 10.34 -4.26 6.48
CA ALA A 11 9.53 -5.46 6.64
C ALA A 11 8.13 -5.27 6.02
N ALA A 12 7.48 -4.12 6.23
CA ALA A 12 6.23 -3.75 5.60
C ALA A 12 6.34 -3.76 4.06
N ALA A 13 7.44 -3.21 3.52
CA ALA A 13 7.69 -3.16 2.08
C ALA A 13 7.89 -4.56 1.48
N LEU A 14 8.61 -5.44 2.16
CA LEU A 14 8.81 -6.83 1.75
C LEU A 14 7.48 -7.60 1.71
N LEU A 15 6.71 -7.54 2.80
CA LEU A 15 5.38 -8.16 2.87
C LEU A 15 4.42 -7.57 1.82
N HIS A 16 4.53 -6.25 1.56
CA HIS A 16 3.76 -5.58 0.52
C HIS A 16 4.09 -6.10 -0.87
N ALA A 17 5.37 -6.26 -1.19
CA ALA A 17 5.80 -6.85 -2.46
C ALA A 17 5.31 -8.29 -2.60
N ALA A 18 5.38 -9.08 -1.53
CA ALA A 18 4.99 -10.49 -1.53
C ALA A 18 3.50 -10.68 -1.84
N TRP A 19 2.59 -9.99 -1.13
CA TRP A 19 1.15 -10.15 -1.40
C TRP A 19 0.75 -9.55 -2.77
N ASN A 20 1.38 -8.46 -3.20
CA ASN A 20 1.14 -7.91 -4.53
C ASN A 20 1.51 -8.90 -5.64
N LEU A 21 2.57 -9.70 -5.46
CA LEU A 21 2.93 -10.74 -6.42
C LEU A 21 1.82 -11.79 -6.55
N VAL A 22 1.18 -12.16 -5.45
CA VAL A 22 0.03 -13.08 -5.45
C VAL A 22 -1.14 -12.48 -6.23
N VAL A 23 -1.55 -11.24 -5.91
CA VAL A 23 -2.66 -10.56 -6.59
C VAL A 23 -2.36 -10.36 -8.08
N LYS A 24 -1.12 -9.98 -8.43
CA LYS A 24 -0.69 -9.79 -9.83
C LYS A 24 -0.81 -11.06 -10.65
N SER A 25 -0.52 -12.22 -10.06
CA SER A 25 -0.56 -13.52 -10.73
C SER A 25 -1.94 -14.19 -10.75
N SER A 26 -2.96 -13.56 -10.13
CA SER A 26 -4.35 -14.05 -10.12
C SER A 26 -5.11 -13.61 -11.37
N GLY A 27 -6.05 -14.46 -11.84
CA GLY A 27 -6.82 -14.21 -13.06
C GLY A 27 -7.77 -13.01 -12.97
N ASP A 28 -8.46 -12.84 -11.83
CA ASP A 28 -9.32 -11.66 -11.55
C ASP A 28 -8.74 -10.88 -10.37
N ARG A 29 -8.07 -9.76 -10.68
CA ARG A 29 -7.35 -8.94 -9.69
C ARG A 29 -8.27 -8.32 -8.65
N LEU A 30 -9.52 -7.97 -9.01
CA LEU A 30 -10.47 -7.40 -8.06
C LEU A 30 -10.92 -8.46 -7.04
N VAL A 31 -11.23 -9.67 -7.52
CA VAL A 31 -11.56 -10.80 -6.63
C VAL A 31 -10.37 -11.15 -5.74
N ALA A 32 -9.16 -11.21 -6.29
CA ALA A 32 -7.96 -11.51 -5.53
C ALA A 32 -7.65 -10.46 -4.45
N ALA A 33 -7.77 -9.16 -4.77
CA ALA A 33 -7.61 -8.08 -3.80
C ALA A 33 -8.71 -8.12 -2.72
N THR A 34 -9.95 -8.43 -3.10
CA THR A 34 -11.05 -8.60 -2.14
C THR A 34 -10.80 -9.81 -1.22
N SER A 35 -10.38 -10.94 -1.80
CA SER A 35 -10.05 -12.13 -1.03
C SER A 35 -8.93 -11.86 -0.01
N GLN A 36 -7.91 -11.09 -0.42
CA GLN A 36 -6.84 -10.64 0.46
C GLN A 36 -7.39 -9.81 1.64
N VAL A 37 -8.26 -8.83 1.37
CA VAL A 37 -8.87 -7.97 2.42
C VAL A 37 -9.76 -8.78 3.34
N VAL A 38 -10.60 -9.67 2.80
CA VAL A 38 -11.50 -10.53 3.59
C VAL A 38 -10.71 -11.48 4.50
N LEU A 39 -9.67 -12.13 3.98
CA LEU A 39 -8.85 -13.04 4.78
C LEU A 39 -8.01 -12.28 5.82
N ALA A 40 -7.50 -11.08 5.48
CA ALA A 40 -6.87 -10.21 6.45
C ALA A 40 -7.83 -9.83 7.60
N ALA A 41 -9.09 -9.51 7.27
CA ALA A 41 -10.14 -9.24 8.26
C ALA A 41 -10.40 -10.47 9.15
N LEU A 42 -10.61 -11.65 8.55
CA LEU A 42 -10.87 -12.88 9.29
C LEU A 42 -9.71 -13.25 10.25
N ILE A 43 -8.47 -13.12 9.79
CA ILE A 43 -7.26 -13.33 10.63
C ILE A 43 -7.23 -12.33 11.79
N SER A 44 -7.72 -11.12 11.57
CA SER A 44 -7.70 -10.04 12.57
C SER A 44 -8.83 -10.16 13.60
N VAL A 45 -9.93 -10.87 13.31
CA VAL A 45 -11.09 -10.99 14.20
C VAL A 45 -10.73 -11.41 15.64
N PRO A 46 -9.89 -12.45 15.88
CA PRO A 46 -9.53 -12.83 17.25
C PRO A 46 -8.83 -11.70 18.00
N PHE A 47 -7.96 -10.95 17.32
CA PHE A 47 -7.25 -9.82 17.92
C PHE A 47 -8.19 -8.66 18.24
N VAL A 48 -9.16 -8.36 17.35
CA VAL A 48 -10.17 -7.32 17.59
C VAL A 48 -11.07 -7.69 18.76
N ILE A 49 -11.48 -8.98 18.87
CA ILE A 49 -12.28 -9.45 20.00
C ILE A 49 -11.52 -9.33 21.33
N LEU A 50 -10.24 -9.72 21.34
CA LEU A 50 -9.42 -9.70 22.56
C LEU A 50 -8.99 -8.31 23.00
N ARG A 51 -8.76 -7.39 22.05
CA ARG A 51 -8.21 -6.04 22.29
C ARG A 51 -9.26 -4.93 22.25
N GLY A 52 -10.45 -5.24 21.75
CA GLY A 52 -11.52 -4.28 21.55
C GLY A 52 -11.43 -3.47 20.27
N ILE A 53 -12.53 -2.80 19.94
CA ILE A 53 -12.61 -1.87 18.81
C ILE A 53 -12.21 -0.48 19.32
N PRO A 54 -11.24 0.22 18.70
CA PRO A 54 -10.85 1.56 19.09
C PRO A 54 -11.93 2.58 18.68
N THR A 55 -12.93 2.74 19.54
CA THR A 55 -14.11 3.60 19.28
C THR A 55 -13.76 5.08 19.17
N GLU A 56 -12.69 5.52 19.82
CA GLU A 56 -12.11 6.86 19.70
C GLU A 56 -11.63 7.20 18.30
N ALA A 57 -11.27 6.20 17.51
CA ALA A 57 -10.87 6.34 16.12
C ALA A 57 -11.99 5.99 15.11
N ALA A 58 -13.22 5.78 15.53
CA ALA A 58 -14.31 5.29 14.69
C ALA A 58 -14.52 6.12 13.41
N ALA A 59 -14.45 7.44 13.49
CA ALA A 59 -14.58 8.32 12.33
C ALA A 59 -13.43 8.14 11.32
N PHE A 60 -12.20 7.96 11.80
CA PHE A 60 -11.04 7.68 10.94
C PHE A 60 -11.16 6.30 10.28
N LEU A 61 -11.54 5.28 11.03
CA LEU A 61 -11.76 3.92 10.54
C LEU A 61 -12.84 3.88 9.44
N ALA A 62 -13.99 4.51 9.70
CA ALA A 62 -15.08 4.56 8.73
C ALA A 62 -14.68 5.34 7.46
N GLY A 63 -14.08 6.52 7.62
CA GLY A 63 -13.62 7.34 6.51
C GLY A 63 -12.55 6.63 5.67
N SER A 64 -11.56 6.01 6.30
CA SER A 64 -10.52 5.27 5.62
C SER A 64 -11.09 4.04 4.88
N ALA A 65 -11.98 3.27 5.50
CA ALA A 65 -12.60 2.11 4.87
C ALA A 65 -13.36 2.48 3.59
N VAL A 66 -14.12 3.57 3.61
CA VAL A 66 -14.81 4.09 2.42
C VAL A 66 -13.82 4.48 1.33
N VAL A 67 -12.78 5.24 1.68
CA VAL A 67 -11.74 5.67 0.71
C VAL A 67 -11.00 4.47 0.14
N GLN A 68 -10.72 3.43 0.95
CA GLN A 68 -10.06 2.21 0.48
C GLN A 68 -10.91 1.42 -0.52
N VAL A 69 -12.23 1.36 -0.35
CA VAL A 69 -13.15 0.76 -1.34
C VAL A 69 -13.11 1.53 -2.66
N ILE A 70 -13.20 2.87 -2.59
CA ILE A 70 -13.11 3.74 -3.78
C ILE A 70 -11.74 3.57 -4.46
N TYR A 71 -10.66 3.51 -3.67
CA TYR A 71 -9.31 3.25 -4.16
C TYR A 71 -9.20 1.94 -4.93
N LEU A 72 -9.73 0.84 -4.39
CA LEU A 72 -9.68 -0.46 -5.07
C LEU A 72 -10.45 -0.45 -6.39
N TYR A 73 -11.57 0.24 -6.43
CA TYR A 73 -12.35 0.42 -7.67
C TYR A 73 -11.59 1.28 -8.69
N ALA A 74 -11.01 2.40 -8.26
CA ALA A 74 -10.21 3.29 -9.11
C ALA A 74 -8.97 2.57 -9.68
N LEU A 75 -8.29 1.79 -8.84
CA LEU A 75 -7.14 0.98 -9.24
C LEU A 75 -7.52 -0.08 -10.29
N ALA A 76 -8.62 -0.81 -10.06
CA ALA A 76 -9.13 -1.78 -11.03
C ALA A 76 -9.48 -1.11 -12.36
N THR A 77 -10.09 0.07 -12.32
CA THR A 77 -10.41 0.87 -13.51
C THR A 77 -9.15 1.36 -14.22
N ALA A 78 -8.15 1.84 -13.49
CA ALA A 78 -6.87 2.24 -14.05
C ALA A 78 -6.21 1.11 -14.84
N TYR A 79 -6.26 -0.12 -14.32
CA TYR A 79 -5.73 -1.31 -14.99
C TYR A 79 -6.50 -1.74 -16.24
N ASN A 80 -7.75 -1.31 -16.40
CA ASN A 80 -8.50 -1.52 -17.63
C ASN A 80 -8.08 -0.54 -18.76
N HIS A 81 -7.46 0.59 -18.40
CA HIS A 81 -7.08 1.64 -19.34
C HIS A 81 -5.58 1.65 -19.67
N ALA A 82 -4.73 1.08 -18.82
CA ALA A 82 -3.28 1.06 -19.02
C ALA A 82 -2.60 -0.13 -18.33
N ASP A 83 -1.37 -0.41 -18.76
CA ASP A 83 -0.56 -1.50 -18.24
C ASP A 83 -0.22 -1.29 -16.75
N LEU A 84 -0.13 -2.41 -16.02
CA LEU A 84 0.31 -2.43 -14.62
C LEU A 84 1.65 -1.71 -14.42
N SER A 85 2.58 -1.89 -15.38
CA SER A 85 3.91 -1.27 -15.36
C SER A 85 3.90 0.25 -15.45
N PHE A 86 2.78 0.86 -15.87
CA PHE A 86 2.55 2.29 -15.86
C PHE A 86 1.73 2.76 -14.66
N VAL A 87 0.55 2.15 -14.48
CA VAL A 87 -0.42 2.55 -13.44
C VAL A 87 0.19 2.44 -12.04
N TYR A 88 0.79 1.29 -11.73
CA TYR A 88 1.26 1.01 -10.38
C TYR A 88 2.37 1.98 -9.92
N PRO A 89 3.47 2.22 -10.69
CA PRO A 89 4.48 3.17 -10.28
C PRO A 89 3.98 4.61 -10.17
N ILE A 90 3.10 5.05 -11.08
CA ILE A 90 2.56 6.42 -11.02
C ILE A 90 1.69 6.60 -9.77
N ALA A 91 0.75 5.70 -9.52
CA ALA A 91 -0.12 5.76 -8.34
C ALA A 91 0.69 5.70 -7.04
N ARG A 92 1.64 4.78 -6.97
CA ARG A 92 2.46 4.56 -5.76
C ARG A 92 3.48 5.68 -5.52
N GLY A 93 4.16 6.15 -6.58
CA GLY A 93 5.16 7.20 -6.46
C GLY A 93 4.56 8.58 -6.17
N SER A 94 3.32 8.85 -6.59
CA SER A 94 2.63 10.12 -6.30
C SER A 94 2.09 10.19 -4.88
N ALA A 95 1.69 9.09 -4.26
CA ALA A 95 1.05 9.10 -2.94
C ALA A 95 1.93 9.71 -1.83
N PRO A 96 3.20 9.31 -1.61
CA PRO A 96 4.04 9.93 -0.59
C PRO A 96 4.31 11.42 -0.82
N VAL A 97 4.36 11.84 -2.09
CA VAL A 97 4.51 13.27 -2.43
C VAL A 97 3.27 14.04 -1.99
N LEU A 98 2.07 13.52 -2.26
CA LEU A 98 0.82 14.14 -1.83
C LEU A 98 0.68 14.18 -0.30
N ILE A 99 1.13 13.12 0.41
CA ILE A 99 1.20 13.13 1.87
C ILE A 99 2.18 14.19 2.36
N ALA A 100 3.35 14.34 1.72
CA ALA A 100 4.33 15.37 2.10
C ALA A 100 3.83 16.79 1.84
N VAL A 101 3.07 17.00 0.77
CA VAL A 101 2.42 18.30 0.50
C VAL A 101 1.41 18.64 1.61
N SER A 102 0.70 17.66 2.15
CA SER A 102 -0.20 17.90 3.29
C SER A 102 0.56 18.36 4.54
N ALA A 103 1.84 18.01 4.70
CA ALA A 103 2.69 18.50 5.78
C ALA A 103 2.98 20.00 5.65
N LEU A 104 3.17 20.50 4.42
CA LEU A 104 3.36 21.93 4.18
C LEU A 104 2.11 22.75 4.51
N ALA A 105 0.93 22.15 4.41
CA ALA A 105 -0.33 22.75 4.82
C ALA A 105 -0.60 22.66 6.34
N GLY A 106 0.41 22.28 7.15
CA GLY A 106 0.26 22.11 8.60
C GLY A 106 -0.56 20.89 9.02
N LEU A 107 -0.80 19.99 8.09
CA LEU A 107 -1.63 18.80 8.32
C LEU A 107 -0.84 17.57 8.81
N SER A 108 0.49 17.64 8.83
CA SER A 108 1.37 16.59 9.32
C SER A 108 2.71 17.15 9.82
N GLU A 109 3.60 16.28 10.31
CA GLU A 109 4.88 16.68 10.92
C GLU A 109 5.85 17.33 9.90
N PRO A 110 6.70 18.28 10.35
CA PRO A 110 7.68 18.92 9.50
C PRO A 110 8.75 17.93 9.00
N ILE A 111 9.16 18.10 7.75
CA ILE A 111 10.16 17.26 7.09
C ILE A 111 11.47 18.05 6.96
N SER A 112 12.60 17.45 7.35
CA SER A 112 13.93 18.04 7.17
C SER A 112 14.31 18.12 5.68
N GLY A 113 15.28 19.00 5.34
CA GLY A 113 15.77 19.09 3.96
C GLY A 113 16.33 17.77 3.41
N ARG A 114 16.98 16.96 4.24
CA ARG A 114 17.42 15.59 3.87
C ARG A 114 16.25 14.65 3.64
N GLY A 115 15.18 14.78 4.43
CA GLY A 115 13.94 14.04 4.24
C GLY A 115 13.27 14.36 2.90
N TRP A 116 13.25 15.63 2.50
CA TRP A 116 12.76 16.05 1.17
C TRP A 116 13.58 15.47 0.04
N LEU A 117 14.93 15.45 0.18
CA LEU A 117 15.81 14.85 -0.81
C LEU A 117 15.55 13.33 -0.93
N ALA A 118 15.45 12.62 0.19
CA ALA A 118 15.14 11.20 0.20
C ALA A 118 13.80 10.89 -0.46
N LEU A 119 12.76 11.66 -0.13
CA LEU A 119 11.43 11.56 -0.72
C LEU A 119 11.48 11.78 -2.25
N ALA A 120 12.18 12.83 -2.71
CA ALA A 120 12.32 13.11 -4.12
C ALA A 120 13.03 11.98 -4.88
N LEU A 121 14.08 11.40 -4.32
CA LEU A 121 14.81 10.28 -4.93
C LEU A 121 13.93 9.02 -4.98
N ILE A 122 13.27 8.64 -3.88
CA ILE A 122 12.44 7.43 -3.83
C ILE A 122 11.27 7.57 -4.79
N CYS A 123 10.47 8.63 -4.65
CA CYS A 123 9.28 8.83 -5.48
C CYS A 123 9.63 9.10 -6.94
N GLY A 124 10.69 9.87 -7.20
CA GLY A 124 11.19 10.11 -8.55
C GLY A 124 11.66 8.84 -9.25
N GLY A 125 12.36 7.96 -8.54
CA GLY A 125 12.76 6.64 -9.04
C GLY A 125 11.54 5.77 -9.39
N VAL A 126 10.54 5.71 -8.51
CA VAL A 126 9.31 4.95 -8.76
C VAL A 126 8.53 5.50 -9.95
N VAL A 127 8.37 6.82 -10.03
CA VAL A 127 7.68 7.48 -11.16
C VAL A 127 8.44 7.28 -12.47
N ALA A 128 9.78 7.37 -12.47
CA ALA A 128 10.60 7.13 -13.66
C ALA A 128 10.40 5.71 -14.22
N MET A 129 10.19 4.70 -13.37
CA MET A 129 9.85 3.35 -13.83
C MET A 129 8.49 3.33 -14.57
N GLY A 130 7.50 4.08 -14.10
CA GLY A 130 6.21 4.20 -14.76
C GLY A 130 6.27 4.95 -16.08
N LEU A 131 7.01 6.06 -16.12
CA LEU A 131 7.15 6.89 -17.32
C LEU A 131 7.90 6.19 -18.47
N ALA A 132 8.65 5.12 -18.17
CA ALA A 132 9.28 4.27 -19.18
C ALA A 132 8.26 3.38 -19.93
N ALA A 133 7.01 3.34 -19.54
CA ALA A 133 5.96 2.58 -20.23
C ALA A 133 5.54 3.30 -21.53
N ARG A 134 5.17 2.48 -22.55
CA ARG A 134 4.87 2.98 -23.92
C ARG A 134 3.56 3.78 -24.02
N SER A 135 2.62 3.60 -23.11
CA SER A 135 1.30 4.23 -23.17
C SER A 135 1.03 5.07 -21.92
N ARG A 136 0.55 6.29 -22.12
CA ARG A 136 0.10 7.20 -21.04
C ARG A 136 -1.42 7.19 -20.85
N ARG A 137 -2.12 6.27 -21.52
CA ARG A 137 -3.55 6.06 -21.28
C ARG A 137 -3.72 5.65 -19.82
N GLY A 138 -4.72 6.18 -19.14
CA GLY A 138 -4.96 5.89 -17.72
C GLY A 138 -4.18 6.77 -16.73
N LEU A 139 -3.43 7.80 -17.16
CA LEU A 139 -2.70 8.69 -16.25
C LEU A 139 -3.64 9.32 -15.21
N GLY A 140 -4.80 9.82 -15.62
CA GLY A 140 -5.79 10.40 -14.71
C GLY A 140 -6.26 9.41 -13.64
N TRP A 141 -6.56 8.17 -14.04
CA TRP A 141 -6.92 7.11 -13.11
C TRP A 141 -5.77 6.72 -12.17
N SER A 142 -4.53 6.71 -12.67
CA SER A 142 -3.34 6.44 -11.85
C SER A 142 -3.12 7.53 -10.80
N LEU A 143 -3.26 8.80 -11.17
CA LEU A 143 -3.13 9.93 -10.25
C LEU A 143 -4.28 9.96 -9.23
N LEU A 144 -5.52 9.69 -9.66
CA LEU A 144 -6.66 9.53 -8.75
C LEU A 144 -6.41 8.41 -7.74
N THR A 145 -5.89 7.28 -8.22
CA THR A 145 -5.50 6.16 -7.34
C THR A 145 -4.45 6.60 -6.33
N GLY A 146 -3.43 7.36 -6.76
CA GLY A 146 -2.40 7.91 -5.86
C GLY A 146 -2.97 8.89 -4.84
N LEU A 147 -3.91 9.75 -5.24
CA LEU A 147 -4.62 10.66 -4.33
C LEU A 147 -5.42 9.87 -3.27
N LEU A 148 -6.15 8.84 -3.68
CA LEU A 148 -6.92 8.00 -2.76
C LEU A 148 -5.99 7.24 -1.79
N ILE A 149 -4.84 6.76 -2.27
CA ILE A 149 -3.81 6.16 -1.40
C ILE A 149 -3.31 7.19 -0.37
N ALA A 150 -2.96 8.38 -0.81
CA ALA A 150 -2.51 9.46 0.09
C ALA A 150 -3.59 9.80 1.13
N THR A 151 -4.84 9.85 0.70
CA THR A 151 -5.97 10.21 1.56
C THR A 151 -6.18 9.17 2.66
N TYR A 152 -6.32 7.87 2.33
CA TYR A 152 -6.55 6.87 3.38
C TYR A 152 -5.34 6.69 4.28
N ILE A 153 -4.11 6.76 3.77
CA ILE A 153 -2.90 6.69 4.61
C ILE A 153 -2.83 7.89 5.57
N THR A 154 -3.22 9.08 5.14
CA THR A 154 -3.26 10.27 6.00
C THR A 154 -4.35 10.15 7.07
N ILE A 155 -5.54 9.66 6.71
CA ILE A 155 -6.62 9.38 7.66
C ILE A 155 -6.16 8.36 8.70
N ASP A 156 -5.58 7.24 8.26
CA ASP A 156 -5.13 6.16 9.13
C ASP A 156 -3.95 6.57 10.03
N GLY A 157 -3.01 7.36 9.50
CA GLY A 157 -1.90 7.91 10.28
C GLY A 157 -2.37 8.77 11.44
N ARG A 158 -3.42 9.58 11.24
CA ARG A 158 -4.05 10.37 12.31
C ARG A 158 -4.88 9.51 13.24
N GLY A 159 -5.64 8.57 12.70
CA GLY A 159 -6.46 7.66 13.49
C GLY A 159 -5.62 6.81 14.43
N VAL A 160 -4.51 6.24 13.94
CA VAL A 160 -3.63 5.38 14.75
C VAL A 160 -2.81 6.16 15.78
N ALA A 161 -2.57 7.45 15.55
CA ALA A 161 -1.89 8.31 16.53
C ALA A 161 -2.72 8.55 17.81
N GLY A 162 -4.04 8.46 17.70
CA GLY A 162 -4.98 8.66 18.82
C GLY A 162 -5.35 7.38 19.58
N VAL A 163 -4.81 6.20 19.21
CA VAL A 163 -5.13 4.93 19.86
C VAL A 163 -3.88 4.25 20.40
N ASP A 164 -4.01 3.48 21.47
CA ASP A 164 -2.88 2.76 22.07
C ASP A 164 -2.49 1.51 21.26
N ASP A 165 -3.46 0.85 20.66
CA ASP A 165 -3.28 -0.46 20.01
C ASP A 165 -3.38 -0.41 18.48
N VAL A 166 -2.21 -0.43 17.81
CA VAL A 166 -2.10 -0.47 16.34
C VAL A 166 -2.70 -1.76 15.75
N ILE A 167 -2.65 -2.88 16.48
CA ILE A 167 -3.18 -4.17 16.01
C ILE A 167 -4.71 -4.11 15.99
N ALA A 168 -5.32 -3.59 17.05
CA ALA A 168 -6.77 -3.39 17.12
C ALA A 168 -7.24 -2.43 16.01
N TYR A 169 -6.53 -1.31 15.82
CA TYR A 169 -6.84 -0.37 14.73
C TYR A 169 -6.79 -1.04 13.36
N THR A 170 -5.66 -1.70 13.06
CA THR A 170 -5.46 -2.34 11.75
C THR A 170 -6.49 -3.45 11.49
N GLY A 171 -6.76 -4.29 12.48
CA GLY A 171 -7.75 -5.36 12.37
C GLY A 171 -9.18 -4.84 12.16
N THR A 172 -9.56 -3.80 12.90
CA THR A 172 -10.87 -3.14 12.75
C THR A 172 -11.01 -2.50 11.38
N LEU A 173 -9.95 -1.83 10.88
CA LEU A 173 -9.93 -1.24 9.55
C LEU A 173 -10.13 -2.27 8.44
N TYR A 174 -9.40 -3.40 8.49
CA TYR A 174 -9.59 -4.47 7.51
C TYR A 174 -11.00 -5.07 7.57
N SER A 175 -11.56 -5.22 8.77
CA SER A 175 -12.92 -5.71 8.97
C SER A 175 -13.95 -4.74 8.37
N ALA A 176 -13.84 -3.44 8.64
CA ALA A 176 -14.71 -2.42 8.08
C ALA A 176 -14.60 -2.36 6.55
N THR A 177 -13.37 -2.40 6.01
CA THR A 177 -13.14 -2.40 4.56
C THR A 177 -13.73 -3.66 3.91
N ALA A 178 -13.59 -4.85 4.53
CA ALA A 178 -14.16 -6.08 4.02
C ALA A 178 -15.70 -6.02 3.96
N ILE A 179 -16.34 -5.52 5.02
CA ILE A 179 -17.81 -5.36 5.08
C ILE A 179 -18.32 -4.48 3.93
N LEU A 180 -17.62 -3.39 3.64
CA LEU A 180 -18.02 -2.48 2.55
C LEU A 180 -17.66 -3.03 1.15
N LEU A 181 -16.56 -3.77 1.03
CA LEU A 181 -16.06 -4.26 -0.26
C LEU A 181 -16.79 -5.50 -0.76
N ILE A 182 -17.23 -6.39 0.14
CA ILE A 182 -17.94 -7.63 -0.23
C ILE A 182 -19.16 -7.35 -1.10
N PRO A 183 -20.11 -6.47 -0.75
CA PRO A 183 -21.27 -6.15 -1.60
C PRO A 183 -20.86 -5.65 -2.98
N VAL A 184 -19.84 -4.78 -3.07
CA VAL A 184 -19.35 -4.22 -4.34
C VAL A 184 -18.83 -5.32 -5.26
N VAL A 185 -18.11 -6.30 -4.72
CA VAL A 185 -17.55 -7.37 -5.54
C VAL A 185 -18.61 -8.40 -5.91
N LEU A 186 -19.51 -8.73 -5.01
CA LEU A 186 -20.62 -9.65 -5.30
C LEU A 186 -21.56 -9.10 -6.40
N THR A 187 -21.85 -7.80 -6.38
CA THR A 187 -22.67 -7.16 -7.41
C THR A 187 -21.97 -7.04 -8.76
N THR A 188 -20.65 -6.86 -8.76
CA THR A 188 -19.87 -6.65 -10.01
C THR A 188 -19.35 -7.95 -10.64
N ARG A 189 -19.12 -9.02 -9.86
CA ARG A 189 -18.52 -10.29 -10.31
C ARG A 189 -19.45 -11.50 -10.16
N GLY A 190 -20.45 -11.40 -9.31
CA GLY A 190 -21.35 -12.50 -8.96
C GLY A 190 -20.76 -13.47 -7.94
N PHE A 191 -21.64 -14.05 -7.11
CA PHE A 191 -21.26 -14.94 -6.01
C PHE A 191 -20.46 -16.16 -6.49
N LYS A 192 -20.91 -16.82 -7.57
CA LYS A 192 -20.28 -18.05 -8.08
C LYS A 192 -18.80 -17.84 -8.41
N LYS A 193 -18.48 -16.79 -9.18
CA LYS A 193 -17.10 -16.50 -9.58
C LYS A 193 -16.21 -16.15 -8.39
N VAL A 194 -16.74 -15.40 -7.43
CA VAL A 194 -16.00 -15.04 -6.20
C VAL A 194 -15.71 -16.30 -5.38
N ALA A 195 -16.72 -17.15 -5.12
CA ALA A 195 -16.56 -18.37 -4.37
C ALA A 195 -15.58 -19.34 -5.04
N GLU A 196 -15.68 -19.56 -6.36
CA GLU A 196 -14.77 -20.43 -7.11
C GLU A 196 -13.32 -19.94 -7.04
N THR A 197 -13.08 -18.64 -7.17
CA THR A 197 -11.73 -18.07 -7.10
C THR A 197 -11.16 -18.20 -5.69
N MET A 198 -11.95 -17.89 -4.68
CA MET A 198 -11.53 -17.99 -3.27
C MET A 198 -11.21 -19.43 -2.86
N THR A 199 -12.02 -20.39 -3.25
CA THR A 199 -11.80 -21.81 -2.90
C THR A 199 -10.63 -22.43 -3.66
N ARG A 200 -10.48 -22.09 -4.96
CA ARG A 200 -9.40 -22.62 -5.80
C ARG A 200 -8.02 -22.14 -5.36
N GLU A 201 -7.90 -20.89 -4.94
CA GLU A 201 -6.62 -20.24 -4.62
C GLU A 201 -6.51 -19.89 -3.12
N TRP A 202 -7.25 -20.58 -2.25
CA TRP A 202 -7.39 -20.22 -0.83
C TRP A 202 -6.06 -20.01 -0.09
N ALA A 203 -5.08 -20.90 -0.29
CA ALA A 203 -3.78 -20.82 0.37
C ALA A 203 -2.97 -19.57 -0.06
N ARG A 204 -3.06 -19.20 -1.34
CA ARG A 204 -2.42 -18.00 -1.88
C ARG A 204 -3.09 -16.74 -1.33
N HIS A 205 -4.41 -16.75 -1.22
CA HIS A 205 -5.17 -15.63 -0.67
C HIS A 205 -4.97 -15.51 0.84
N LEU A 206 -4.84 -16.64 1.57
CA LEU A 206 -4.50 -16.65 2.99
C LEU A 206 -3.12 -16.03 3.24
N PHE A 207 -2.12 -16.44 2.46
CA PHE A 207 -0.80 -15.82 2.50
C PHE A 207 -0.87 -14.31 2.20
N ALA A 208 -1.60 -13.92 1.14
CA ALA A 208 -1.76 -12.52 0.77
C ALA A 208 -2.49 -11.72 1.86
N GLY A 209 -3.50 -12.28 2.52
CA GLY A 209 -4.21 -11.68 3.64
C GLY A 209 -3.30 -11.44 4.84
N THR A 210 -2.55 -12.47 5.25
CA THR A 210 -1.57 -12.37 6.35
C THR A 210 -0.49 -11.34 6.05
N ALA A 211 0.11 -11.41 4.86
CA ALA A 211 1.13 -10.46 4.43
C ALA A 211 0.58 -9.03 4.29
N GLY A 212 -0.68 -8.89 3.85
CA GLY A 212 -1.35 -7.60 3.70
C GLY A 212 -1.58 -6.91 5.04
N VAL A 213 -2.23 -7.58 5.99
CA VAL A 213 -2.49 -7.01 7.32
C VAL A 213 -1.19 -6.75 8.08
N GLY A 214 -0.21 -7.65 8.02
CA GLY A 214 1.10 -7.46 8.62
C GLY A 214 1.85 -6.27 8.00
N SER A 215 1.86 -6.15 6.68
CA SER A 215 2.45 -5.02 5.98
C SER A 215 1.85 -3.68 6.40
N TYR A 216 0.52 -3.62 6.48
CA TYR A 216 -0.15 -2.37 6.80
C TYR A 216 -0.03 -2.01 8.29
N GLY A 217 -0.15 -2.97 9.17
CA GLY A 217 0.09 -2.77 10.60
C GLY A 217 1.50 -2.27 10.91
N LEU A 218 2.53 -2.83 10.24
CA LEU A 218 3.91 -2.35 10.36
C LEU A 218 4.09 -0.93 9.81
N LEU A 219 3.39 -0.56 8.72
CA LEU A 219 3.37 0.82 8.22
C LEU A 219 2.81 1.77 9.27
N LEU A 220 1.64 1.45 9.83
CA LEU A 220 0.98 2.26 10.84
C LEU A 220 1.79 2.33 12.14
N TYR A 221 2.43 1.24 12.54
CA TYR A 221 3.38 1.25 13.66
C TYR A 221 4.57 2.20 13.39
N ALA A 222 5.17 2.11 12.20
CA ALA A 222 6.28 2.99 11.83
C ALA A 222 5.88 4.48 11.78
N SER A 223 4.63 4.79 11.39
CA SER A 223 4.12 6.16 11.34
C SER A 223 3.94 6.80 12.72
N ARG A 224 3.92 6.01 13.79
CA ARG A 224 3.99 6.52 15.18
C ARG A 224 5.39 6.90 15.61
N LEU A 225 6.41 6.45 14.89
CA LEU A 225 7.83 6.64 15.23
C LEU A 225 8.53 7.65 14.32
N ALA A 226 7.94 8.00 13.18
CA ALA A 226 8.54 8.89 12.20
C ALA A 226 7.47 9.56 11.32
N PRO A 227 7.78 10.70 10.67
CA PRO A 227 6.87 11.40 9.78
C PRO A 227 6.22 10.50 8.74
N LEU A 228 4.90 10.53 8.65
CA LEU A 228 4.09 9.64 7.82
C LEU A 228 4.51 9.64 6.34
N SER A 229 4.85 10.81 5.80
CA SER A 229 5.31 10.96 4.41
C SER A 229 6.63 10.22 4.14
N LEU A 230 7.56 10.24 5.12
CA LEU A 230 8.83 9.53 5.01
C LEU A 230 8.64 8.01 5.14
N VAL A 231 7.75 7.58 6.04
CA VAL A 231 7.36 6.17 6.20
C VAL A 231 6.67 5.66 4.93
N ALA A 232 5.74 6.45 4.37
CA ALA A 232 5.08 6.10 3.11
C ALA A 232 6.07 6.03 1.94
N ALA A 233 7.02 6.97 1.83
CA ALA A 233 8.06 6.93 0.82
C ALA A 233 8.98 5.72 0.99
N ALA A 234 9.44 5.45 2.21
CA ALA A 234 10.28 4.29 2.51
C ALA A 234 9.61 2.96 2.14
N ARG A 235 8.28 2.85 2.32
CA ARG A 235 7.52 1.67 1.90
C ARG A 235 7.57 1.43 0.38
N GLU A 236 7.82 2.45 -0.43
CA GLU A 236 7.95 2.28 -1.88
C GLU A 236 9.18 1.46 -2.30
N THR A 237 10.12 1.16 -1.38
CA THR A 237 11.13 0.12 -1.60
C THR A 237 10.55 -1.26 -1.90
N ALA A 238 9.26 -1.48 -1.64
CA ALA A 238 8.53 -2.65 -2.12
C ALA A 238 8.68 -2.88 -3.63
N VAL A 239 8.84 -1.81 -4.41
CA VAL A 239 9.10 -1.90 -5.87
C VAL A 239 10.46 -2.55 -6.14
N VAL A 240 11.48 -2.28 -5.31
CA VAL A 240 12.80 -2.92 -5.38
C VAL A 240 12.67 -4.41 -5.09
N PHE A 241 11.98 -4.78 -4.01
CA PHE A 241 11.74 -6.19 -3.66
C PHE A 241 10.93 -6.91 -4.74
N ALA A 242 9.91 -6.25 -5.33
CA ALA A 242 9.13 -6.79 -6.41
C ALA A 242 9.97 -7.00 -7.70
N ALA A 243 10.89 -6.07 -8.00
CA ALA A 243 11.78 -6.20 -9.15
C ALA A 243 12.81 -7.33 -8.95
N LEU A 244 13.37 -7.45 -7.74
CA LEU A 244 14.27 -8.55 -7.37
C LEU A 244 13.54 -9.91 -7.42
N GLY A 245 12.32 -9.99 -6.87
CA GLY A 245 11.49 -11.19 -6.94
C GLY A 245 11.15 -11.57 -8.38
N GLY A 246 10.80 -10.61 -9.23
CA GLY A 246 10.58 -10.82 -10.66
C GLY A 246 11.81 -11.39 -11.38
N PHE A 247 12.99 -10.83 -11.09
CA PHE A 247 14.26 -11.30 -11.65
C PHE A 247 14.63 -12.72 -11.16
N LEU A 248 14.61 -12.93 -9.83
CA LEU A 248 15.10 -14.18 -9.22
C LEU A 248 14.12 -15.35 -9.37
N LEU A 249 12.81 -15.09 -9.27
CA LEU A 249 11.78 -16.14 -9.22
C LEU A 249 11.08 -16.34 -10.55
N LEU A 250 10.97 -15.29 -11.38
CA LEU A 250 10.24 -15.33 -12.65
C LEU A 250 11.16 -15.22 -13.88
N GLY A 251 12.48 -15.06 -13.69
CA GLY A 251 13.45 -14.93 -14.78
C GLY A 251 13.25 -13.66 -15.63
N GLU A 252 12.58 -12.62 -15.09
CA GLU A 252 12.32 -11.37 -15.79
C GLU A 252 13.65 -10.61 -16.02
N ARG A 253 13.86 -10.09 -17.24
CA ARG A 253 15.02 -9.24 -17.53
C ARG A 253 14.81 -7.84 -16.96
N VAL A 254 15.74 -7.36 -16.12
CA VAL A 254 15.71 -6.00 -15.59
C VAL A 254 16.31 -5.06 -16.65
N GLY A 255 15.48 -4.26 -17.30
CA GLY A 255 15.94 -3.24 -18.26
C GLY A 255 16.74 -2.12 -17.56
N ARG A 256 17.58 -1.40 -18.32
CA ARG A 256 18.48 -0.33 -17.81
C ARG A 256 17.75 0.73 -16.99
N ILE A 257 16.57 1.16 -17.41
CA ILE A 257 15.78 2.18 -16.69
C ILE A 257 15.32 1.65 -15.33
N ARG A 258 14.85 0.39 -15.26
CA ARG A 258 14.48 -0.22 -13.98
C ARG A 258 15.67 -0.39 -13.05
N ALA A 259 16.82 -0.82 -13.58
CA ALA A 259 18.05 -0.93 -12.79
C ALA A 259 18.49 0.43 -12.23
N GLY A 260 18.50 1.49 -13.05
CA GLY A 260 18.81 2.85 -12.61
C GLY A 260 17.82 3.37 -11.55
N ALA A 261 16.53 3.15 -11.75
CA ALA A 261 15.50 3.53 -10.78
C ALA A 261 15.66 2.81 -9.43
N VAL A 262 16.00 1.52 -9.44
CA VAL A 262 16.30 0.75 -8.21
C VAL A 262 17.47 1.36 -7.44
N LEU A 263 18.54 1.76 -8.13
CA LEU A 263 19.70 2.42 -7.50
C LEU A 263 19.33 3.79 -6.91
N VAL A 264 18.50 4.57 -7.60
CA VAL A 264 18.03 5.87 -7.11
C VAL A 264 17.15 5.71 -5.87
N ILE A 265 16.23 4.73 -5.87
CA ILE A 265 15.40 4.40 -4.70
C ILE A 265 16.28 3.95 -3.53
N ALA A 266 17.25 3.08 -3.78
CA ALA A 266 18.18 2.61 -2.74
C ALA A 266 19.00 3.78 -2.14
N ALA A 267 19.50 4.70 -2.96
CA ALA A 267 20.19 5.91 -2.49
C ALA A 267 19.29 6.78 -1.61
N GLY A 268 18.04 7.00 -2.01
CA GLY A 268 17.04 7.71 -1.20
C GLY A 268 16.81 7.04 0.15
N MET A 269 16.74 5.70 0.19
CA MET A 269 16.60 4.94 1.44
C MET A 269 17.82 5.07 2.35
N VAL A 270 19.04 5.06 1.81
CA VAL A 270 20.27 5.28 2.60
C VAL A 270 20.23 6.68 3.22
N ILE A 271 19.90 7.71 2.44
CA ILE A 271 19.77 9.09 2.95
C ILE A 271 18.72 9.12 4.08
N LEU A 272 17.58 8.47 3.89
CA LEU A 272 16.52 8.43 4.90
C LEU A 272 16.97 7.74 6.19
N ALA A 273 17.70 6.64 6.08
CA ALA A 273 18.19 5.86 7.22
C ALA A 273 19.24 6.62 8.04
N VAL A 274 20.13 7.39 7.38
CA VAL A 274 21.19 8.16 8.08
C VAL A 274 20.75 9.58 8.46
N SER A 275 19.56 10.03 8.04
CA SER A 275 19.00 11.31 8.44
C SER A 275 18.47 11.21 9.87
N ARG A 276 19.24 11.71 10.83
CA ARG A 276 18.80 11.93 12.21
C ARG A 276 18.23 13.32 12.36
#